data_1a59eea809593c3f7119275c29153574
#
_entry.id   1a59eea809593c3f7119275c29153574
#
_cell.length_a   1.000
_cell.length_b   1.000
_cell.length_c   1.000
_cell.angle_alpha   90.00
_cell.angle_beta   90.00
_cell.angle_gamma   90.00
#
_symmetry.space_group_name_H-M   'P 1'
#
loop_
_entity.id
_entity.type
_entity.pdbx_description
1 polymer ?
#
loop_
_entity_poly.entity_id
_entity_poly.type
_entity_poly.pdbx_seq_one_letter_code
_entity_poly.pdbx_strand_id
1 'polypeptide(L)'
;MRTIVLVEGQTDELALTLAARRLGRDLVAEGVSIVPMNGAHGIGRFLERLAAEEPGANLAGLYDEGEEKVIRAALERAGYGSDLDRGGLERAGFFACSADLEDELVRAAGEAILLELIDLEGDTQPWHTFQKQQAWQGRRLDQQFRRFIRSVSGRNSRYIRTIVETVDPSRLPCPVRLLLEHVQPQPVPPRQPANGT
;
A
#
# COMPACT_ATOMS: atom_id res chain seq x y z
N MET A 1 -17.14 -10.46 9.02
CA MET A 1 -16.49 -11.13 7.89
C MET A 1 -15.06 -10.60 7.85
N ARG A 2 -14.05 -11.45 7.75
CA ARG A 2 -12.64 -11.02 7.78
C ARG A 2 -12.23 -10.53 6.39
N THR A 3 -11.44 -9.46 6.34
CA THR A 3 -10.86 -8.95 5.09
C THR A 3 -9.33 -9.09 5.15
N ILE A 4 -8.74 -9.62 4.10
CA ILE A 4 -7.30 -9.78 3.95
C ILE A 4 -6.82 -8.85 2.86
N VAL A 5 -5.89 -7.98 3.20
CA VAL A 5 -5.25 -7.03 2.28
C VAL A 5 -3.87 -7.54 1.95
N LEU A 6 -3.64 -7.87 0.68
CA LEU A 6 -2.35 -8.30 0.18
C LEU A 6 -1.50 -7.10 -0.24
N VAL A 7 -0.25 -7.11 0.17
CA VAL A 7 0.76 -6.10 -0.20
C VAL A 7 2.07 -6.80 -0.57
N GLU A 8 2.94 -6.10 -1.30
CA GLU A 8 4.17 -6.73 -1.76
C GLU A 8 5.14 -7.01 -0.60
N GLY A 9 5.32 -6.04 0.31
CA GLY A 9 6.32 -6.12 1.35
C GLY A 9 5.93 -5.51 2.69
N GLN A 10 6.83 -5.63 3.66
CA GLN A 10 6.65 -5.10 5.02
C GLN A 10 6.57 -3.57 5.08
N THR A 11 7.22 -2.88 4.14
CA THR A 11 7.15 -1.42 4.06
C THR A 11 5.75 -0.96 3.65
N ASP A 12 5.09 -1.70 2.75
CA ASP A 12 3.71 -1.41 2.33
C ASP A 12 2.72 -1.68 3.46
N GLU A 13 2.90 -2.78 4.20
CA GLU A 13 2.13 -3.08 5.41
C GLU A 13 2.23 -1.96 6.44
N LEU A 14 3.47 -1.48 6.69
CA LEU A 14 3.72 -0.35 7.58
C LEU A 14 3.00 0.91 7.09
N ALA A 15 3.16 1.25 5.81
CA ALA A 15 2.57 2.44 5.22
C ALA A 15 1.04 2.43 5.30
N LEU A 16 0.39 1.33 4.92
CA LEU A 16 -1.06 1.18 4.99
C LEU A 16 -1.59 1.22 6.42
N THR A 17 -0.91 0.56 7.36
CA THR A 17 -1.29 0.58 8.77
C THR A 17 -1.27 2.00 9.34
N LEU A 18 -0.22 2.77 9.02
CA LEU A 18 -0.10 4.15 9.46
C LEU A 18 -1.11 5.06 8.76
N ALA A 19 -1.32 4.89 7.46
CA ALA A 19 -2.31 5.65 6.70
C ALA A 19 -3.73 5.45 7.26
N ALA A 20 -4.12 4.21 7.57
CA ALA A 20 -5.39 3.91 8.20
C ALA A 20 -5.56 4.63 9.55
N ARG A 21 -4.53 4.56 10.43
CA ARG A 21 -4.53 5.26 11.72
C ARG A 21 -4.66 6.77 11.56
N ARG A 22 -4.00 7.35 10.57
CA ARG A 22 -4.11 8.79 10.24
C ARG A 22 -5.52 9.19 9.82
N LEU A 23 -6.27 8.26 9.22
CA LEU A 23 -7.68 8.42 8.87
C LEU A 23 -8.64 8.03 10.02
N GLY A 24 -8.12 7.81 11.23
CA GLY A 24 -8.92 7.46 12.41
C GLY A 24 -9.45 6.02 12.42
N ARG A 25 -8.84 5.11 11.65
CA ARG A 25 -9.28 3.71 11.52
C ARG A 25 -8.37 2.76 12.29
N ASP A 26 -8.98 1.77 12.93
CA ASP A 26 -8.32 0.60 13.51
C ASP A 26 -8.66 -0.64 12.69
N LEU A 27 -7.79 -0.97 11.73
CA LEU A 27 -8.00 -2.09 10.82
C LEU A 27 -8.17 -3.42 11.54
N VAL A 28 -7.47 -3.64 12.65
CA VAL A 28 -7.58 -4.88 13.44
C VAL A 28 -8.97 -4.98 14.07
N ALA A 29 -9.45 -3.89 14.68
CA ALA A 29 -10.80 -3.82 15.25
C ALA A 29 -11.89 -3.97 14.16
N GLU A 30 -11.60 -3.54 12.94
CA GLU A 30 -12.47 -3.67 11.78
C GLU A 30 -12.42 -5.08 11.13
N GLY A 31 -11.59 -5.98 11.64
CA GLY A 31 -11.41 -7.33 11.08
C GLY A 31 -10.60 -7.37 9.79
N VAL A 32 -9.79 -6.34 9.52
CA VAL A 32 -8.90 -6.25 8.37
C VAL A 32 -7.47 -6.63 8.77
N SER A 33 -6.87 -7.55 8.04
CA SER A 33 -5.47 -7.96 8.21
C SER A 33 -4.68 -7.61 6.97
N ILE A 34 -3.57 -6.91 7.13
CA ILE A 34 -2.63 -6.64 6.04
C ILE A 34 -1.57 -7.75 6.04
N VAL A 35 -1.28 -8.33 4.88
CA VAL A 35 -0.37 -9.47 4.77
C VAL A 35 0.63 -9.25 3.64
N PRO A 36 1.93 -9.14 3.97
CA PRO A 36 2.97 -9.03 2.96
C PRO A 36 3.23 -10.38 2.28
N MET A 37 3.20 -10.38 0.95
CA MET A 37 3.42 -11.58 0.12
C MET A 37 4.90 -11.93 -0.09
N ASN A 38 5.81 -11.00 0.24
CA ASN A 38 7.24 -11.07 -0.07
C ASN A 38 7.50 -11.22 -1.59
N GLY A 39 6.85 -10.36 -2.37
CA GLY A 39 6.90 -10.27 -3.82
C GLY A 39 5.63 -10.76 -4.51
N ALA A 40 5.26 -10.12 -5.62
CA ALA A 40 4.01 -10.37 -6.35
C ALA A 40 3.88 -11.81 -6.88
N HIS A 41 4.98 -12.46 -7.21
CA HIS A 41 4.97 -13.86 -7.68
C HIS A 41 4.47 -14.88 -6.63
N GLY A 42 4.41 -14.49 -5.36
CA GLY A 42 3.86 -15.29 -4.27
C GLY A 42 2.34 -15.42 -4.27
N ILE A 43 1.63 -14.53 -4.99
CA ILE A 43 0.17 -14.39 -4.89
C ILE A 43 -0.59 -15.70 -5.18
N GLY A 44 -0.22 -16.46 -6.19
CA GLY A 44 -0.94 -17.71 -6.55
C GLY A 44 -1.00 -18.69 -5.39
N ARG A 45 0.16 -19.01 -4.80
CA ARG A 45 0.24 -19.90 -3.62
C ARG A 45 -0.47 -19.32 -2.40
N PHE A 46 -0.47 -18.02 -2.28
CA PHE A 46 -1.17 -17.34 -1.20
C PHE A 46 -2.69 -17.50 -1.32
N LEU A 47 -3.24 -17.31 -2.53
CA LEU A 47 -4.66 -17.48 -2.81
C LEU A 47 -5.13 -18.93 -2.60
N GLU A 48 -4.36 -19.91 -3.03
CA GLU A 48 -4.64 -21.35 -2.81
C GLU A 48 -4.72 -21.67 -1.30
N ARG A 49 -3.74 -21.21 -0.53
CA ARG A 49 -3.73 -21.37 0.92
C ARG A 49 -4.92 -20.69 1.58
N LEU A 50 -5.21 -19.44 1.19
CA LEU A 50 -6.31 -18.67 1.74
C LEU A 50 -7.67 -19.33 1.49
N ALA A 51 -7.89 -19.83 0.29
CA ALA A 51 -9.12 -20.56 -0.04
C ALA A 51 -9.33 -21.82 0.83
N ALA A 52 -8.23 -22.45 1.27
CA ALA A 52 -8.28 -23.63 2.13
C ALA A 52 -8.45 -23.27 3.63
N GLU A 53 -7.76 -22.24 4.10
CA GLU A 53 -7.68 -21.90 5.52
C GLU A 53 -8.80 -20.94 5.97
N GLU A 54 -9.21 -20.02 5.10
CA GLU A 54 -10.20 -18.96 5.41
C GLU A 54 -11.26 -18.83 4.29
N PRO A 55 -12.04 -19.87 4.02
CA PRO A 55 -13.06 -19.84 2.97
C PRO A 55 -14.09 -18.74 3.29
N GLY A 56 -14.25 -17.81 2.35
CA GLY A 56 -15.20 -16.70 2.50
C GLY A 56 -14.61 -15.41 3.07
N ALA A 57 -13.29 -15.32 3.30
CA ALA A 57 -12.64 -14.05 3.58
C ALA A 57 -12.72 -13.12 2.35
N ASN A 58 -12.99 -11.83 2.60
CA ASN A 58 -12.86 -10.82 1.55
C ASN A 58 -11.37 -10.61 1.25
N LEU A 59 -11.05 -10.37 0.00
CA LEU A 59 -9.69 -10.12 -0.46
C LEU A 59 -9.60 -8.74 -1.11
N ALA A 60 -8.50 -8.05 -0.81
CA ALA A 60 -8.14 -6.80 -1.45
C ALA A 60 -6.61 -6.68 -1.51
N GLY A 61 -6.06 -5.69 -2.23
CA GLY A 61 -4.61 -5.53 -2.26
C GLY A 61 -4.11 -4.29 -2.97
N LEU A 62 -2.83 -3.99 -2.72
CA LEU A 62 -2.03 -3.08 -3.53
C LEU A 62 -1.01 -3.87 -4.33
N TYR A 63 -0.72 -3.40 -5.54
CA TYR A 63 0.30 -3.99 -6.39
C TYR A 63 1.01 -2.92 -7.23
N ASP A 64 2.24 -3.19 -7.60
CA ASP A 64 3.00 -2.34 -8.51
C ASP A 64 2.48 -2.53 -9.94
N GLU A 65 2.28 -1.45 -10.69
CA GLU A 65 1.74 -1.50 -12.06
C GLU A 65 2.50 -2.47 -12.96
N GLY A 66 3.81 -2.60 -12.75
CA GLY A 66 4.65 -3.57 -13.46
C GLY A 66 4.24 -5.03 -13.24
N GLU A 67 3.59 -5.33 -12.12
CA GLU A 67 3.18 -6.69 -11.71
C GLU A 67 1.70 -7.01 -12.07
N GLU A 68 0.98 -6.08 -12.72
CA GLU A 68 -0.45 -6.23 -13.04
C GLU A 68 -0.77 -7.56 -13.74
N LYS A 69 0.07 -8.00 -14.68
CA LYS A 69 -0.15 -9.26 -15.40
C LYS A 69 -0.11 -10.48 -14.47
N VAL A 70 0.79 -10.47 -13.49
CA VAL A 70 0.94 -11.56 -12.51
C VAL A 70 -0.25 -11.60 -11.58
N ILE A 71 -0.66 -10.43 -11.06
CA ILE A 71 -1.83 -10.28 -10.18
C ILE A 71 -3.11 -10.72 -10.89
N ARG A 72 -3.35 -10.21 -12.11
CA ARG A 72 -4.50 -10.57 -12.94
C ARG A 72 -4.59 -12.08 -13.15
N ALA A 73 -3.55 -12.70 -13.67
CA ALA A 73 -3.54 -14.14 -13.94
C ALA A 73 -3.75 -14.99 -12.68
N ALA A 74 -3.29 -14.54 -11.53
CA ALA A 74 -3.51 -15.24 -10.27
C ALA A 74 -4.95 -15.14 -9.80
N LEU A 75 -5.55 -13.94 -9.87
CA LEU A 75 -6.94 -13.70 -9.48
C LEU A 75 -7.93 -14.43 -10.40
N GLU A 76 -7.70 -14.43 -11.71
CA GLU A 76 -8.52 -15.16 -12.67
C GLU A 76 -8.49 -16.67 -12.40
N ARG A 77 -7.31 -17.25 -12.16
CA ARG A 77 -7.18 -18.67 -11.78
C ARG A 77 -7.86 -19.01 -10.46
N ALA A 78 -7.91 -18.08 -9.54
CA ALA A 78 -8.58 -18.23 -8.25
C ALA A 78 -10.10 -17.96 -8.33
N GLY A 79 -10.65 -17.63 -9.51
CA GLY A 79 -12.08 -17.46 -9.74
C GLY A 79 -12.65 -16.08 -9.38
N TYR A 80 -11.80 -15.05 -9.26
CA TYR A 80 -12.24 -13.67 -9.00
C TYR A 80 -12.78 -12.94 -10.25
N GLY A 81 -12.83 -13.60 -11.38
CA GLY A 81 -13.36 -13.10 -12.65
C GLY A 81 -12.64 -13.71 -13.85
N SER A 82 -13.05 -13.32 -15.06
CA SER A 82 -12.40 -13.64 -16.32
C SER A 82 -12.12 -12.37 -17.08
N ASP A 83 -11.01 -12.33 -17.84
CA ASP A 83 -10.59 -11.19 -18.66
C ASP A 83 -10.57 -9.87 -17.87
N LEU A 84 -10.00 -9.91 -16.66
CA LEU A 84 -9.95 -8.75 -15.77
C LEU A 84 -9.09 -7.63 -16.39
N ASP A 85 -9.71 -6.53 -16.77
CA ASP A 85 -9.01 -5.27 -17.04
C ASP A 85 -8.67 -4.53 -15.74
N ARG A 86 -8.03 -3.37 -15.81
CA ARG A 86 -7.72 -2.51 -14.65
C ARG A 86 -8.97 -2.25 -13.80
N GLY A 87 -10.08 -1.87 -14.42
CA GLY A 87 -11.34 -1.63 -13.71
C GLY A 87 -11.92 -2.91 -13.08
N GLY A 88 -11.70 -4.07 -13.69
CA GLY A 88 -12.04 -5.37 -13.12
C GLY A 88 -11.24 -5.68 -11.86
N LEU A 89 -9.94 -5.40 -11.88
CA LEU A 89 -9.07 -5.53 -10.70
C LEU A 89 -9.49 -4.60 -9.57
N GLU A 90 -9.80 -3.34 -9.88
CA GLU A 90 -10.30 -2.37 -8.89
C GLU A 90 -11.64 -2.81 -8.28
N ARG A 91 -12.58 -3.31 -9.08
CA ARG A 91 -13.84 -3.90 -8.57
C ARG A 91 -13.60 -5.11 -7.67
N ALA A 92 -12.56 -5.89 -7.96
CA ALA A 92 -12.11 -6.99 -7.11
C ALA A 92 -11.32 -6.54 -5.88
N GLY A 93 -11.13 -5.22 -5.67
CA GLY A 93 -10.42 -4.66 -4.52
C GLY A 93 -8.91 -4.54 -4.69
N PHE A 94 -8.38 -4.68 -5.91
CA PHE A 94 -6.95 -4.59 -6.18
C PHE A 94 -6.59 -3.28 -6.89
N PHE A 95 -5.74 -2.47 -6.25
CA PHE A 95 -5.40 -1.13 -6.72
C PHE A 95 -3.91 -1.03 -7.06
N ALA A 96 -3.62 -0.42 -8.21
CA ALA A 96 -2.24 -0.30 -8.71
C ALA A 96 -1.55 0.97 -8.19
N CYS A 97 -0.31 0.83 -7.75
CA CYS A 97 0.63 1.93 -7.61
C CYS A 97 1.37 2.13 -8.94
N SER A 98 1.55 3.39 -9.42
CA SER A 98 2.09 3.64 -10.76
C SER A 98 3.54 3.19 -10.94
N ALA A 99 4.34 3.16 -9.90
CA ALA A 99 5.64 2.49 -9.89
C ALA A 99 5.65 1.50 -8.73
N ASP A 100 5.75 2.01 -7.52
CA ASP A 100 5.59 1.30 -6.26
C ASP A 100 4.99 2.26 -5.20
N LEU A 101 4.54 1.72 -4.06
CA LEU A 101 3.93 2.54 -3.01
C LEU A 101 4.88 3.59 -2.44
N GLU A 102 6.19 3.30 -2.37
CA GLU A 102 7.19 4.27 -1.92
C GLU A 102 7.26 5.48 -2.85
N ASP A 103 7.22 5.27 -4.17
CA ASP A 103 7.21 6.33 -5.17
C ASP A 103 5.98 7.22 -5.02
N GLU A 104 4.81 6.60 -4.86
CA GLU A 104 3.56 7.32 -4.61
C GLU A 104 3.65 8.21 -3.37
N LEU A 105 4.18 7.69 -2.27
CA LEU A 105 4.34 8.42 -0.99
C LEU A 105 5.36 9.56 -1.11
N VAL A 106 6.50 9.32 -1.76
CA VAL A 106 7.53 10.34 -2.00
C VAL A 106 6.96 11.48 -2.86
N ARG A 107 6.20 11.15 -3.90
CA ARG A 107 5.51 12.16 -4.74
C ARG A 107 4.45 12.92 -3.95
N ALA A 108 3.67 12.24 -3.12
CA ALA A 108 2.65 12.87 -2.28
C ALA A 108 3.25 13.85 -1.27
N ALA A 109 4.42 13.55 -0.70
CA ALA A 109 5.14 14.46 0.19
C ALA A 109 5.56 15.74 -0.51
N GLY A 110 6.17 15.61 -1.70
CA GLY A 110 6.73 16.74 -2.44
C GLY A 110 8.07 17.22 -1.85
N GLU A 111 8.81 17.98 -2.65
CA GLU A 111 10.22 18.32 -2.37
C GLU A 111 10.45 19.02 -1.03
N ALA A 112 9.57 19.97 -0.66
CA ALA A 112 9.73 20.75 0.57
C ALA A 112 9.69 19.84 1.81
N ILE A 113 8.70 18.96 1.91
CA ILE A 113 8.58 18.00 3.02
C ILE A 113 9.75 17.02 3.00
N LEU A 114 10.17 16.51 1.84
CA LEU A 114 11.30 15.58 1.76
C LEU A 114 12.59 16.17 2.31
N LEU A 115 12.87 17.45 2.05
CA LEU A 115 14.05 18.15 2.59
C LEU A 115 13.94 18.36 4.11
N GLU A 116 12.77 18.74 4.61
CA GLU A 116 12.52 18.85 6.05
C GLU A 116 12.72 17.50 6.76
N LEU A 117 12.29 16.40 6.15
CA LEU A 117 12.45 15.07 6.71
C LEU A 117 13.92 14.64 6.80
N ILE A 118 14.77 15.05 5.85
CA ILE A 118 16.20 14.76 5.91
C ILE A 118 16.83 15.40 7.16
N ASP A 119 16.47 16.64 7.48
CA ASP A 119 16.93 17.32 8.68
C ASP A 119 16.34 16.70 9.94
N LEU A 120 15.05 16.42 9.95
CA LEU A 120 14.36 15.77 11.08
C LEU A 120 14.96 14.42 11.45
N GLU A 121 15.32 13.61 10.44
CA GLU A 121 15.89 12.29 10.62
C GLU A 121 17.41 12.32 10.90
N GLY A 122 18.03 13.51 10.90
CA GLY A 122 19.46 13.71 11.17
C GLY A 122 20.37 13.25 10.02
N ASP A 123 19.82 13.10 8.82
CA ASP A 123 20.53 12.58 7.64
C ASP A 123 21.10 13.70 6.71
N THR A 124 21.15 14.97 7.14
CA THR A 124 21.61 16.13 6.34
C THR A 124 22.99 15.91 5.76
N GLN A 125 23.98 15.53 6.58
CA GLN A 125 25.36 15.28 6.10
C GLN A 125 25.46 14.07 5.15
N PRO A 126 24.89 12.89 5.47
CA PRO A 126 24.78 11.76 4.54
C PRO A 126 24.09 12.13 3.21
N TRP A 127 23.01 12.94 3.25
CA TRP A 127 22.30 13.41 2.07
C TRP A 127 23.16 14.27 1.17
N HIS A 128 23.85 15.29 1.71
CA HIS A 128 24.76 16.12 0.94
C HIS A 128 25.91 15.32 0.33
N THR A 129 26.42 14.32 1.07
CA THR A 129 27.45 13.41 0.55
C THR A 129 26.93 12.56 -0.60
N PHE A 130 25.70 12.05 -0.47
CA PHE A 130 25.04 11.29 -1.53
C PHE A 130 24.85 12.13 -2.81
N GLN A 131 24.39 13.38 -2.69
CA GLN A 131 24.16 14.27 -3.83
C GLN A 131 25.44 14.63 -4.62
N LYS A 132 26.62 14.59 -3.97
CA LYS A 132 27.92 14.82 -4.63
C LYS A 132 28.35 13.67 -5.54
N GLN A 133 27.73 12.50 -5.42
CA GLN A 133 28.05 11.37 -6.30
C GLN A 133 27.66 11.67 -7.75
N GLN A 134 28.57 11.48 -8.68
CA GLN A 134 28.39 11.81 -10.11
C GLN A 134 27.14 11.19 -10.72
N ALA A 135 26.78 9.96 -10.32
CA ALA A 135 25.61 9.24 -10.81
C ALA A 135 24.27 9.93 -10.46
N TRP A 136 24.26 10.79 -9.44
CA TRP A 136 23.04 11.44 -8.91
C TRP A 136 22.97 12.93 -9.17
N GLN A 137 24.06 13.53 -9.66
CA GLN A 137 24.07 14.95 -10.05
C GLN A 137 23.10 15.19 -11.22
N GLY A 138 22.29 16.25 -11.11
CA GLY A 138 21.30 16.63 -12.14
C GLY A 138 20.06 15.72 -12.19
N ARG A 139 19.95 14.70 -11.35
CA ARG A 139 18.69 13.93 -11.22
C ARG A 139 17.67 14.71 -10.40
N ARG A 140 16.38 14.43 -10.64
CA ARG A 140 15.28 15.01 -9.87
C ARG A 140 15.41 14.63 -8.39
N LEU A 141 14.93 15.51 -7.50
CA LEU A 141 15.05 15.32 -6.06
C LEU A 141 14.34 14.04 -5.58
N ASP A 142 13.15 13.75 -6.10
CA ASP A 142 12.40 12.53 -5.78
C ASP A 142 13.18 11.25 -6.12
N GLN A 143 13.86 11.21 -7.27
CA GLN A 143 14.70 10.08 -7.69
C GLN A 143 15.93 9.92 -6.79
N GLN A 144 16.57 11.06 -6.45
CA GLN A 144 17.70 11.08 -5.52
C GLN A 144 17.26 10.57 -4.15
N PHE A 145 16.15 11.08 -3.64
CA PHE A 145 15.60 10.73 -2.33
C PHE A 145 15.26 9.24 -2.23
N ARG A 146 14.53 8.69 -3.20
CA ARG A 146 14.21 7.26 -3.23
C ARG A 146 15.46 6.38 -3.19
N ARG A 147 16.48 6.72 -3.98
CA ARG A 147 17.74 5.97 -3.93
C ARG A 147 18.48 6.14 -2.60
N PHE A 148 18.45 7.33 -2.04
CA PHE A 148 19.09 7.62 -0.75
C PHE A 148 18.47 6.81 0.38
N ILE A 149 17.15 6.79 0.50
CA ILE A 149 16.47 6.04 1.57
C ILE A 149 16.67 4.53 1.46
N ARG A 150 16.83 4.00 0.24
CA ARG A 150 17.13 2.59 -0.02
C ARG A 150 18.61 2.21 0.14
N SER A 151 19.50 3.18 0.35
CA SER A 151 20.96 2.93 0.40
C SER A 151 21.46 2.33 1.72
N VAL A 152 20.66 2.39 2.77
CA VAL A 152 21.01 1.89 4.12
C VAL A 152 19.83 1.09 4.66
N SER A 153 20.11 -0.06 5.24
CA SER A 153 19.09 -0.92 5.85
C SER A 153 18.32 -0.18 6.96
N GLY A 154 17.00 -0.33 6.97
CA GLY A 154 16.10 0.31 7.94
C GLY A 154 15.79 1.78 7.66
N ARG A 155 16.61 2.50 6.87
CA ARG A 155 16.34 3.90 6.52
C ARG A 155 15.02 4.03 5.76
N ASN A 156 14.77 3.14 4.80
CA ASN A 156 13.54 3.17 4.01
C ASN A 156 12.28 3.16 4.89
N SER A 157 12.13 2.18 5.77
CA SER A 157 10.95 2.06 6.65
C SER A 157 10.80 3.26 7.59
N ARG A 158 11.92 3.83 8.06
CA ARG A 158 11.93 5.04 8.89
C ARG A 158 11.35 6.23 8.13
N TYR A 159 11.86 6.51 6.92
CA TYR A 159 11.35 7.61 6.10
C TYR A 159 9.91 7.43 5.64
N ILE A 160 9.52 6.22 5.24
CA ILE A 160 8.13 5.94 4.87
C ILE A 160 7.18 6.19 6.05
N ARG A 161 7.57 5.78 7.26
CA ARG A 161 6.82 6.12 8.48
C ARG A 161 6.64 7.63 8.61
N THR A 162 7.74 8.39 8.59
CA THR A 162 7.72 9.84 8.83
C THR A 162 6.97 10.56 7.70
N ILE A 163 7.07 10.12 6.44
CA ILE A 163 6.26 10.64 5.33
C ILE A 163 4.77 10.48 5.62
N VAL A 164 4.33 9.26 5.93
CA VAL A 164 2.91 8.98 6.19
C VAL A 164 2.40 9.76 7.40
N GLU A 165 3.22 9.95 8.43
CA GLU A 165 2.87 10.71 9.63
C GLU A 165 2.83 12.23 9.39
N THR A 166 3.57 12.75 8.41
CA THR A 166 3.70 14.21 8.14
C THR A 166 2.75 14.69 7.04
N VAL A 167 2.58 13.92 5.97
CA VAL A 167 1.75 14.31 4.83
C VAL A 167 0.30 14.49 5.26
N ASP A 168 -0.36 15.54 4.73
CA ASP A 168 -1.80 15.72 4.95
C ASP A 168 -2.58 14.48 4.49
N PRO A 169 -3.51 13.94 5.29
CA PRO A 169 -4.27 12.74 4.92
C PRO A 169 -4.99 12.83 3.57
N SER A 170 -5.41 14.04 3.15
CA SER A 170 -6.02 14.27 1.83
C SER A 170 -5.04 14.07 0.67
N ARG A 171 -3.75 14.14 0.92
CA ARG A 171 -2.67 13.93 -0.05
C ARG A 171 -2.13 12.51 -0.07
N LEU A 172 -2.64 11.61 0.77
CA LEU A 172 -2.28 10.20 0.68
C LEU A 172 -2.51 9.67 -0.74
N PRO A 173 -1.65 8.78 -1.26
CA PRO A 173 -1.78 8.24 -2.62
C PRO A 173 -3.18 7.71 -2.92
N CYS A 174 -3.65 7.96 -4.14
CA CYS A 174 -4.99 7.51 -4.58
C CYS A 174 -5.22 6.01 -4.36
N PRO A 175 -4.30 5.09 -4.74
CA PRO A 175 -4.50 3.66 -4.50
C PRO A 175 -4.64 3.31 -3.02
N VAL A 176 -3.93 4.00 -2.11
CA VAL A 176 -4.06 3.81 -0.66
C VAL A 176 -5.46 4.21 -0.19
N ARG A 177 -5.95 5.38 -0.61
CA ARG A 177 -7.28 5.86 -0.23
C ARG A 177 -8.37 4.94 -0.76
N LEU A 178 -8.33 4.57 -2.04
CA LEU A 178 -9.29 3.66 -2.67
C LEU A 178 -9.32 2.29 -1.99
N LEU A 179 -8.16 1.72 -1.68
CA LEU A 179 -8.07 0.47 -0.93
C LEU A 179 -8.73 0.60 0.44
N LEU A 180 -8.37 1.64 1.20
CA LEU A 180 -8.93 1.84 2.54
C LEU A 180 -10.44 2.09 2.49
N GLU A 181 -10.96 2.78 1.48
CA GLU A 181 -12.40 2.93 1.24
C GLU A 181 -13.06 1.59 0.90
N HIS A 182 -12.43 0.78 0.04
CA HIS A 182 -12.95 -0.54 -0.37
C HIS A 182 -13.10 -1.51 0.81
N VAL A 183 -12.15 -1.51 1.74
CA VAL A 183 -12.14 -2.41 2.90
C VAL A 183 -12.87 -1.86 4.13
N GLN A 184 -13.68 -0.79 3.97
CA GLN A 184 -14.51 -0.31 5.07
C GLN A 184 -15.54 -1.37 5.50
N PRO A 185 -15.80 -1.50 6.82
CA PRO A 185 -16.90 -2.33 7.28
C PRO A 185 -18.20 -1.87 6.64
N GLN A 186 -18.86 -2.76 5.92
CA GLN A 186 -20.20 -2.46 5.39
C GLN A 186 -21.13 -2.21 6.58
N PRO A 187 -21.91 -1.12 6.60
CA PRO A 187 -22.92 -0.91 7.64
C PRO A 187 -23.88 -2.11 7.63
N VAL A 188 -24.00 -2.77 8.78
CA VAL A 188 -24.97 -3.86 8.93
C VAL A 188 -26.35 -3.25 8.66
N PRO A 189 -27.10 -3.72 7.64
CA PRO A 189 -28.44 -3.18 7.38
C PRO A 189 -29.28 -3.35 8.64
N PRO A 190 -30.09 -2.35 9.02
CA PRO A 190 -30.94 -2.43 10.20
C PRO A 190 -31.80 -3.68 10.10
N ARG A 191 -31.79 -4.51 11.17
CA ARG A 191 -32.65 -5.68 11.24
C ARG A 191 -34.11 -5.20 11.03
N GLN A 192 -34.74 -5.63 9.96
CA GLN A 192 -36.18 -5.41 9.78
C GLN A 192 -36.89 -6.02 11.01
N PRO A 193 -37.78 -5.27 11.67
CA PRO A 193 -38.57 -5.85 12.74
C PRO A 193 -39.34 -7.03 12.17
N ALA A 194 -39.25 -8.18 12.83
CA ALA A 194 -40.02 -9.34 12.47
C ALA A 194 -41.52 -8.94 12.51
N ASN A 195 -42.16 -8.90 11.34
CA ASN A 195 -43.61 -8.72 11.26
C ASN A 195 -44.23 -9.89 12.02
N GLY A 196 -44.66 -9.61 13.26
CA GLY A 196 -45.49 -10.52 14.04
C GLY A 196 -46.83 -10.66 13.34
N THR A 197 -47.17 -11.86 12.99
CA THR A 197 -48.49 -12.34 12.71
C THR A 197 -49.20 -12.64 14.03
#